data_5a949295b99f90a0b3de6d5c54a937cc
#
_entry.id   5a949295b99f90a0b3de6d5c54a937cc
#
_cell.length_a   1.000
_cell.length_b   1.000
_cell.length_c   1.000
_cell.angle_alpha   90.00
_cell.angle_beta   90.00
_cell.angle_gamma   90.00
#
_symmetry.space_group_name_H-M   'P 1'
#
loop_
_entity.id
_entity.type
_entity.pdbx_description
1 polymer ?
#
loop_
_entity_poly.entity_id
_entity_poly.type
_entity_poly.pdbx_seq_one_letter_code
_entity_poly.pdbx_strand_id
1 'polypeptide(L)'
;MKKLICLTILILLSGCSSTTPASKSTSKQPAASTVTSHVKPTKKTVPKATLSTLVGHAFVQVDNRKKAIRVTSSTSGYYLETLANQGGVFESTDQGIFAAQLTLKGRIFTFTGKAQPQAASSTLQFQLTKKGQLKQLPDGPVYKKVPQDDLDRLAQP
;
A
#
# COMPACT_ATOMS: atom_id res chain seq x y z
N MET A 1 -25.35 22.60 28.03
CA MET A 1 -24.48 23.72 28.41
C MET A 1 -23.22 23.66 27.57
N LYS A 2 -23.08 24.64 26.69
CA LYS A 2 -22.01 24.74 25.69
C LYS A 2 -20.73 25.23 26.37
N LYS A 3 -19.59 24.61 26.11
CA LYS A 3 -18.28 25.24 26.36
C LYS A 3 -17.46 25.13 25.09
N LEU A 4 -17.43 26.24 24.36
CA LEU A 4 -16.47 26.57 23.32
C LEU A 4 -15.11 26.81 24.00
N ILE A 5 -14.08 26.15 23.50
CA ILE A 5 -12.70 26.53 23.78
C ILE A 5 -12.03 26.77 22.43
N CYS A 6 -11.91 28.06 22.07
CA CYS A 6 -11.04 28.54 21.01
C CYS A 6 -9.60 28.51 21.52
N LEU A 7 -8.72 27.78 20.86
CA LEU A 7 -7.28 27.91 21.07
C LEU A 7 -6.64 28.33 19.75
N THR A 8 -6.37 29.61 19.65
CA THR A 8 -5.58 30.25 18.59
C THR A 8 -4.10 30.05 18.88
N ILE A 9 -3.40 29.36 17.99
CA ILE A 9 -1.94 29.31 18.01
C ILE A 9 -1.40 29.98 16.76
N LEU A 10 -0.83 31.16 16.96
CA LEU A 10 0.03 31.87 16.02
C LEU A 10 1.40 31.20 16.00
N ILE A 11 1.91 30.81 14.87
CA ILE A 11 3.34 30.48 14.72
C ILE A 11 3.92 31.25 13.54
N LEU A 12 4.97 31.98 13.89
CA LEU A 12 5.73 32.94 13.11
C LEU A 12 6.53 32.27 11.97
N LEU A 13 6.59 32.98 10.86
CA LEU A 13 7.52 32.75 9.75
C LEU A 13 8.96 33.05 10.18
N SER A 14 9.87 32.22 9.80
CA SER A 14 11.28 32.57 9.65
C SER A 14 11.78 32.04 8.34
N GLY A 15 12.04 32.96 7.44
CA GLY A 15 12.73 32.71 6.16
C GLY A 15 14.22 32.54 6.37
N CYS A 16 14.85 31.79 5.49
CA CYS A 16 16.28 31.93 5.17
C CYS A 16 16.50 31.66 3.69
N SER A 17 16.90 32.75 3.05
CA SER A 17 17.49 32.77 1.73
C SER A 17 18.92 32.24 1.78
N SER A 18 19.36 31.48 0.80
CA SER A 18 20.78 31.41 0.47
C SER A 18 20.98 31.09 -1.01
N THR A 19 21.54 32.06 -1.58
CA THR A 19 22.22 32.38 -2.83
C THR A 19 22.99 31.24 -3.50
N THR A 20 22.81 31.20 -4.81
CA THR A 20 23.61 30.53 -5.81
C THR A 20 25.03 31.15 -5.90
N PRO A 21 26.03 30.40 -6.29
CA PRO A 21 26.94 30.92 -7.33
C PRO A 21 27.04 29.99 -8.55
N ALA A 22 27.00 30.65 -9.70
CA ALA A 22 27.31 30.13 -11.00
C ALA A 22 28.81 29.80 -11.11
N SER A 23 29.15 28.66 -11.68
CA SER A 23 30.47 28.39 -12.26
C SER A 23 30.29 27.87 -13.67
N LYS A 24 30.67 28.70 -14.62
CA LYS A 24 31.00 28.34 -16.00
C LYS A 24 32.24 27.43 -16.00
N SER A 25 32.16 26.31 -16.67
CA SER A 25 33.35 25.68 -17.22
C SER A 25 33.04 25.08 -18.59
N THR A 26 33.78 25.58 -19.52
CA THR A 26 33.82 25.29 -20.95
C THR A 26 34.54 23.96 -21.20
N SER A 27 34.11 23.27 -22.25
CA SER A 27 34.99 22.55 -23.14
C SER A 27 35.01 21.03 -23.16
N LYS A 28 34.84 20.60 -24.36
CA LYS A 28 35.31 19.39 -25.07
C LYS A 28 34.41 18.14 -25.03
N GLN A 29 33.75 18.04 -26.13
CA GLN A 29 33.17 16.81 -26.67
C GLN A 29 34.30 15.86 -27.09
N PRO A 30 34.26 14.61 -26.68
CA PRO A 30 34.86 13.51 -27.42
C PRO A 30 33.80 12.55 -27.95
N ALA A 31 33.93 12.24 -29.17
CA ALA A 31 33.47 11.15 -30.02
C ALA A 31 32.51 10.11 -29.40
N ALA A 32 31.41 9.91 -30.13
CA ALA A 32 30.45 8.82 -29.97
C ALA A 32 31.16 7.45 -30.03
N SER A 33 31.18 6.77 -28.89
CA SER A 33 31.34 5.33 -28.85
C SER A 33 29.98 4.73 -28.65
N THR A 34 29.41 4.17 -29.70
CA THR A 34 28.16 3.38 -29.68
C THR A 34 28.43 2.09 -28.94
N VAL A 35 28.25 2.11 -27.61
CA VAL A 35 28.23 0.88 -26.81
C VAL A 35 26.85 0.30 -26.96
N THR A 36 26.70 -0.68 -27.84
CA THR A 36 25.53 -1.53 -27.93
C THR A 36 25.47 -2.40 -26.68
N SER A 37 24.80 -1.90 -25.62
CA SER A 37 24.53 -2.67 -24.43
C SER A 37 23.51 -3.75 -24.77
N HIS A 38 23.97 -4.96 -25.01
CA HIS A 38 23.14 -6.13 -24.97
C HIS A 38 22.57 -6.29 -23.56
N VAL A 39 21.39 -5.73 -23.31
CA VAL A 39 20.64 -5.96 -22.07
C VAL A 39 20.20 -7.43 -22.09
N LYS A 40 20.95 -8.25 -21.34
CA LYS A 40 20.58 -9.65 -21.07
C LYS A 40 19.19 -9.66 -20.43
N PRO A 41 18.19 -10.39 -20.95
CA PRO A 41 16.86 -10.42 -20.36
C PRO A 41 16.94 -10.95 -18.92
N THR A 42 16.67 -10.08 -17.97
CA THR A 42 16.62 -10.43 -16.54
C THR A 42 15.43 -11.35 -16.33
N LYS A 43 15.70 -12.61 -15.97
CA LYS A 43 14.67 -13.61 -15.67
C LYS A 43 13.82 -13.08 -14.52
N LYS A 44 12.55 -12.70 -14.77
CA LYS A 44 11.63 -12.22 -13.74
C LYS A 44 11.47 -13.28 -12.66
N THR A 45 12.07 -13.05 -11.51
CA THR A 45 11.93 -13.93 -10.34
C THR A 45 10.50 -13.89 -9.83
N VAL A 46 9.90 -15.07 -9.66
CA VAL A 46 8.54 -15.17 -9.09
C VAL A 46 8.59 -14.76 -7.61
N PRO A 47 7.78 -13.81 -7.14
CA PRO A 47 7.81 -13.37 -5.76
C PRO A 47 7.52 -14.53 -4.79
N LYS A 48 8.34 -14.65 -3.75
CA LYS A 48 8.11 -15.61 -2.67
C LYS A 48 6.97 -15.13 -1.77
N ALA A 49 6.05 -16.01 -1.40
CA ALA A 49 5.01 -15.71 -0.43
C ALA A 49 5.58 -15.86 0.99
N THR A 50 5.48 -14.81 1.79
CA THR A 50 5.83 -14.75 3.21
C THR A 50 4.79 -13.89 3.92
N LEU A 51 4.67 -13.96 5.23
CA LEU A 51 3.76 -13.08 5.98
C LEU A 51 4.14 -11.60 5.78
N SER A 52 5.43 -11.27 5.71
CA SER A 52 5.92 -9.93 5.43
C SER A 52 5.59 -9.42 4.02
N THR A 53 5.20 -10.29 3.10
CA THR A 53 4.67 -9.87 1.79
C THR A 53 3.33 -9.17 1.92
N LEU A 54 2.58 -9.52 2.97
CA LEU A 54 1.19 -9.12 3.17
C LEU A 54 1.02 -8.12 4.32
N VAL A 55 1.59 -8.43 5.49
CA VAL A 55 1.43 -7.64 6.71
C VAL A 55 2.16 -6.30 6.61
N GLY A 56 1.53 -5.24 7.06
CA GLY A 56 2.05 -3.87 7.00
C GLY A 56 1.93 -3.21 5.62
N HIS A 57 1.12 -3.79 4.72
CA HIS A 57 0.95 -3.27 3.36
C HIS A 57 -0.51 -3.06 2.99
N ALA A 58 -0.72 -2.12 2.06
CA ALA A 58 -1.99 -1.88 1.40
C ALA A 58 -1.97 -2.45 -0.04
N PHE A 59 -3.16 -2.82 -0.51
CA PHE A 59 -3.36 -3.41 -1.83
C PHE A 59 -4.61 -2.82 -2.45
N VAL A 60 -4.47 -2.18 -3.60
CA VAL A 60 -5.58 -1.56 -4.34
C VAL A 60 -6.15 -2.55 -5.34
N GLN A 61 -7.46 -2.62 -5.43
CA GLN A 61 -8.17 -3.46 -6.38
C GLN A 61 -7.87 -3.02 -7.82
N VAL A 62 -7.55 -3.97 -8.70
CA VAL A 62 -7.02 -3.68 -10.04
C VAL A 62 -8.09 -3.06 -10.94
N ASP A 63 -9.29 -3.60 -10.88
CA ASP A 63 -10.46 -3.20 -11.69
C ASP A 63 -11.30 -2.09 -11.03
N ASN A 64 -11.06 -1.79 -9.75
CA ASN A 64 -11.73 -0.72 -9.04
C ASN A 64 -10.78 0.00 -8.08
N ARG A 65 -10.09 1.02 -8.57
CA ARG A 65 -9.11 1.79 -7.79
C ARG A 65 -9.67 2.55 -6.59
N LYS A 66 -11.00 2.60 -6.44
CA LYS A 66 -11.67 3.16 -5.26
C LYS A 66 -11.77 2.17 -4.10
N LYS A 67 -11.34 0.93 -4.28
CA LYS A 67 -11.36 -0.10 -3.26
C LYS A 67 -9.96 -0.61 -2.97
N ALA A 68 -9.67 -0.82 -1.70
CA ALA A 68 -8.40 -1.36 -1.24
C ALA A 68 -8.59 -2.30 -0.04
N ILE A 69 -7.57 -3.07 0.25
CA ILE A 69 -7.44 -3.82 1.50
C ILE A 69 -6.11 -3.45 2.16
N ARG A 70 -6.08 -3.48 3.48
CA ARG A 70 -4.88 -3.29 4.29
C ARG A 70 -4.77 -4.43 5.30
N VAL A 71 -3.55 -4.90 5.51
CA VAL A 71 -3.29 -5.94 6.51
C VAL A 71 -2.32 -5.40 7.54
N THR A 72 -2.77 -5.37 8.79
CA THR A 72 -1.96 -4.96 9.94
C THR A 72 -1.89 -6.08 10.96
N SER A 73 -1.00 -5.97 11.94
CA SER A 73 -0.89 -6.90 13.06
C SER A 73 -1.01 -6.14 14.38
N SER A 74 -1.54 -6.82 15.38
CA SER A 74 -1.62 -6.34 16.75
C SER A 74 -1.37 -7.50 17.73
N THR A 75 -1.42 -7.20 19.01
CA THR A 75 -1.31 -8.22 20.07
C THR A 75 -2.46 -9.25 20.06
N SER A 76 -3.63 -8.88 19.52
CA SER A 76 -4.82 -9.75 19.43
C SER A 76 -4.90 -10.55 18.12
N GLY A 77 -3.95 -10.40 17.21
CA GLY A 77 -3.93 -11.09 15.91
C GLY A 77 -3.76 -10.14 14.74
N TYR A 78 -4.22 -10.57 13.56
CA TYR A 78 -4.14 -9.79 12.33
C TYR A 78 -5.47 -9.10 12.03
N TYR A 79 -5.38 -7.93 11.39
CA TYR A 79 -6.54 -7.22 10.86
C TYR A 79 -6.43 -7.19 9.34
N LEU A 80 -7.45 -7.74 8.68
CA LEU A 80 -7.69 -7.54 7.26
C LEU A 80 -8.81 -6.50 7.15
N GLU A 81 -8.47 -5.31 6.76
CA GLU A 81 -9.36 -4.16 6.68
C GLU A 81 -9.71 -3.87 5.23
N THR A 82 -10.98 -3.63 4.94
CA THR A 82 -11.44 -3.15 3.64
C THR A 82 -11.55 -1.63 3.68
N LEU A 83 -11.01 -0.99 2.66
CA LEU A 83 -10.98 0.46 2.51
C LEU A 83 -11.72 0.87 1.25
N ALA A 84 -12.40 2.02 1.31
CA ALA A 84 -13.01 2.66 0.15
C ALA A 84 -12.57 4.12 0.05
N ASN A 85 -12.35 4.60 -1.17
CA ASN A 85 -12.09 6.01 -1.42
C ASN A 85 -13.40 6.78 -1.28
N GLN A 86 -13.45 7.66 -0.29
CA GLN A 86 -14.55 8.59 -0.03
C GLN A 86 -14.01 10.01 -0.06
N GLY A 87 -14.38 10.77 -1.10
CA GLY A 87 -14.01 12.18 -1.19
C GLY A 87 -12.49 12.46 -1.29
N GLY A 88 -11.70 11.52 -1.83
CA GLY A 88 -10.26 11.70 -1.98
C GLY A 88 -9.41 11.11 -0.83
N VAL A 89 -10.02 10.36 0.09
CA VAL A 89 -9.32 9.65 1.17
C VAL A 89 -9.77 8.19 1.19
N PHE A 90 -8.86 7.27 1.48
CA PHE A 90 -9.22 5.88 1.75
C PHE A 90 -9.60 5.71 3.21
N GLU A 91 -10.87 5.45 3.45
CA GLU A 91 -11.44 5.22 4.78
C GLU A 91 -11.81 3.75 4.99
N SER A 92 -11.80 3.32 6.25
CA SER A 92 -12.29 2.00 6.62
C SER A 92 -13.78 1.89 6.32
N THR A 93 -14.18 0.77 5.75
CA THR A 93 -15.61 0.48 5.49
C THR A 93 -16.26 -0.27 6.64
N ASP A 94 -15.59 -0.42 7.79
CA ASP A 94 -15.99 -1.29 8.90
C ASP A 94 -16.23 -2.75 8.47
N GLN A 95 -15.78 -3.11 7.28
CA GLN A 95 -15.78 -4.45 6.74
C GLN A 95 -14.37 -5.04 6.79
N GLY A 96 -14.28 -6.32 7.06
CA GLY A 96 -13.01 -6.99 7.13
C GLY A 96 -13.03 -8.18 8.09
N ILE A 97 -11.88 -8.61 8.54
CA ILE A 97 -11.73 -9.63 9.57
C ILE A 97 -10.78 -9.10 10.65
N PHE A 98 -11.29 -8.99 11.86
CA PHE A 98 -10.58 -8.49 13.02
C PHE A 98 -10.09 -9.63 13.91
N ALA A 99 -8.97 -9.43 14.60
CA ALA A 99 -8.32 -10.42 15.46
C ALA A 99 -8.18 -11.80 14.76
N ALA A 100 -7.85 -11.76 13.47
CA ALA A 100 -7.79 -12.95 12.64
C ALA A 100 -6.58 -13.81 12.96
N GLN A 101 -6.76 -15.12 12.88
CA GLN A 101 -5.66 -16.04 12.61
C GLN A 101 -5.26 -15.92 11.14
N LEU A 102 -3.97 -15.73 10.88
CA LEU A 102 -3.41 -15.72 9.53
C LEU A 102 -2.49 -16.91 9.34
N THR A 103 -2.82 -17.76 8.37
CA THR A 103 -1.99 -18.90 7.97
C THR A 103 -1.52 -18.76 6.53
N LEU A 104 -0.36 -19.32 6.22
CA LEU A 104 0.21 -19.36 4.88
C LEU A 104 0.50 -20.81 4.49
N LYS A 105 -0.15 -21.29 3.43
CA LYS A 105 0.14 -22.60 2.83
C LYS A 105 0.51 -22.41 1.35
N GLY A 106 1.77 -22.66 1.03
CA GLY A 106 2.30 -22.37 -0.31
C GLY A 106 2.22 -20.89 -0.66
N ARG A 107 1.28 -20.52 -1.49
CA ARG A 107 1.05 -19.13 -1.91
C ARG A 107 -0.33 -18.61 -1.50
N ILE A 108 -1.05 -19.31 -0.63
CA ILE A 108 -2.38 -18.98 -0.17
C ILE A 108 -2.31 -18.50 1.27
N PHE A 109 -2.73 -17.27 1.48
CA PHE A 109 -2.96 -16.65 2.79
C PHE A 109 -4.41 -16.90 3.18
N THR A 110 -4.63 -17.43 4.37
CA THR A 110 -5.97 -17.67 4.90
C THR A 110 -6.16 -16.88 6.18
N PHE A 111 -7.14 -15.99 6.19
CA PHE A 111 -7.60 -15.25 7.36
C PHE A 111 -8.84 -15.94 7.92
N THR A 112 -8.81 -16.29 9.19
CA THR A 112 -9.96 -16.84 9.90
C THR A 112 -10.22 -15.99 11.12
N GLY A 113 -11.40 -15.40 11.23
CA GLY A 113 -11.77 -14.51 12.32
C GLY A 113 -13.20 -13.99 12.15
N LYS A 114 -13.52 -12.89 12.81
CA LYS A 114 -14.86 -12.31 12.83
C LYS A 114 -14.85 -10.90 12.26
N ALA A 115 -15.90 -10.55 11.52
CA ALA A 115 -16.08 -9.17 11.06
C ALA A 115 -16.50 -8.22 12.20
N GLN A 116 -17.17 -8.76 13.22
CA GLN A 116 -17.59 -8.08 14.44
C GLN A 116 -17.57 -9.07 15.61
N PRO A 117 -17.48 -8.61 16.88
CA PRO A 117 -17.37 -9.50 18.04
C PRO A 117 -18.48 -10.57 18.12
N GLN A 118 -19.71 -10.23 17.76
CA GLN A 118 -20.87 -11.12 17.78
C GLN A 118 -21.11 -11.88 16.47
N ALA A 119 -20.37 -11.55 15.41
CA ALA A 119 -20.51 -12.22 14.13
C ALA A 119 -19.99 -13.67 14.18
N ALA A 120 -20.54 -14.51 13.31
CA ALA A 120 -19.97 -15.83 13.07
C ALA A 120 -18.55 -15.70 12.51
N SER A 121 -17.70 -16.69 12.81
CA SER A 121 -16.37 -16.75 12.22
C SER A 121 -16.46 -16.91 10.70
N SER A 122 -15.67 -16.17 9.98
CA SER A 122 -15.55 -16.22 8.52
C SER A 122 -14.13 -16.51 8.10
N THR A 123 -13.97 -16.99 6.87
CA THR A 123 -12.67 -17.28 6.29
C THR A 123 -12.55 -16.58 4.95
N LEU A 124 -11.49 -15.81 4.77
CA LEU A 124 -11.10 -15.22 3.49
C LEU A 124 -9.73 -15.74 3.07
N GLN A 125 -9.61 -16.04 1.78
CA GLN A 125 -8.38 -16.57 1.21
C GLN A 125 -7.88 -15.67 0.08
N PHE A 126 -6.56 -15.48 0.04
CA PHE A 126 -5.89 -14.73 -1.01
C PHE A 126 -4.70 -15.51 -1.54
N GLN A 127 -4.62 -15.65 -2.84
CA GLN A 127 -3.49 -16.27 -3.52
C GLN A 127 -2.51 -15.20 -4.02
N LEU A 128 -1.24 -15.30 -3.65
CA LEU A 128 -0.18 -14.50 -4.28
C LEU A 128 0.10 -15.05 -5.69
N THR A 129 -0.22 -14.29 -6.71
CA THR A 129 -0.01 -14.66 -8.10
C THR A 129 1.48 -14.59 -8.50
N LYS A 130 1.84 -15.20 -9.63
CA LYS A 130 3.21 -15.11 -10.19
C LYS A 130 3.63 -13.67 -10.50
N LYS A 131 2.66 -12.76 -10.69
CA LYS A 131 2.88 -11.32 -10.92
C LYS A 131 3.04 -10.52 -9.62
N GLY A 132 2.97 -11.15 -8.43
CA GLY A 132 3.04 -10.46 -7.14
C GLY A 132 1.76 -9.76 -6.71
N GLN A 133 0.64 -10.07 -7.34
CA GLN A 133 -0.69 -9.56 -6.99
C GLN A 133 -1.40 -10.54 -6.05
N LEU A 134 -2.35 -10.07 -5.28
CA LEU A 134 -3.24 -10.90 -4.47
C LEU A 134 -4.55 -11.14 -5.23
N LYS A 135 -4.93 -12.38 -5.45
CA LYS A 135 -6.26 -12.76 -5.94
C LYS A 135 -7.08 -13.30 -4.77
N GLN A 136 -8.22 -12.71 -4.50
CA GLN A 136 -9.16 -13.26 -3.52
C GLN A 136 -9.82 -14.52 -4.10
N LEU A 137 -9.89 -15.58 -3.30
CA LEU A 137 -10.45 -16.87 -3.71
C LEU A 137 -11.91 -17.02 -3.21
N PRO A 138 -12.73 -17.82 -3.95
CA PRO A 138 -12.39 -18.51 -5.21
C PRO A 138 -12.32 -17.57 -6.42
N ASP A 139 -13.29 -16.67 -6.63
CA ASP A 139 -13.44 -15.86 -7.84
C ASP A 139 -13.54 -14.36 -7.53
N GLY A 140 -12.92 -13.94 -6.46
CA GLY A 140 -12.92 -12.55 -6.03
C GLY A 140 -11.94 -11.67 -6.81
N PRO A 141 -11.87 -10.38 -6.44
CA PRO A 141 -11.05 -9.39 -7.11
C PRO A 141 -9.55 -9.65 -6.99
N VAL A 142 -8.81 -9.00 -7.88
CA VAL A 142 -7.34 -8.97 -7.86
C VAL A 142 -6.88 -7.63 -7.31
N TYR A 143 -5.89 -7.67 -6.44
CA TYR A 143 -5.33 -6.50 -5.79
C TYR A 143 -3.85 -6.37 -6.11
N LYS A 144 -3.39 -5.14 -6.34
CA LYS A 144 -1.97 -4.80 -6.54
C LYS A 144 -1.44 -4.12 -5.29
N LYS A 145 -0.28 -4.56 -4.81
CA LYS A 145 0.43 -3.91 -3.71
C LYS A 145 0.78 -2.47 -4.06
N VAL A 146 0.58 -1.58 -3.13
CA VAL A 146 0.97 -0.17 -3.22
C VAL A 146 1.70 0.23 -1.93
N PRO A 147 2.67 1.17 -2.00
CA PRO A 147 3.18 1.86 -0.81
C PRO A 147 2.03 2.57 -0.09
N GLN A 148 2.13 2.74 1.23
CA GLN A 148 1.10 3.44 2.01
C GLN A 148 0.90 4.87 1.52
N ASP A 149 1.99 5.58 1.23
CA ASP A 149 1.96 6.96 0.71
C ASP A 149 1.28 7.05 -0.67
N ASP A 150 1.35 5.99 -1.48
CA ASP A 150 0.64 5.91 -2.76
C ASP A 150 -0.87 5.71 -2.57
N LEU A 151 -1.30 5.08 -1.48
CA LEU A 151 -2.71 4.94 -1.16
C LEU A 151 -3.36 6.32 -1.00
N ASP A 152 -2.69 7.21 -0.27
CA ASP A 152 -3.17 8.58 -0.04
C ASP A 152 -3.16 9.41 -1.34
N ARG A 153 -2.16 9.21 -2.21
CA ARG A 153 -2.11 9.85 -3.55
C ARG A 153 -3.16 9.33 -4.52
N LEU A 154 -3.45 8.03 -4.49
CA LEU A 154 -4.50 7.43 -5.33
C LEU A 154 -5.92 7.84 -4.90
N ALA A 155 -6.05 8.34 -3.69
CA ALA A 155 -7.30 8.84 -3.16
C ALA A 155 -7.66 10.23 -3.69
N GLN A 156 -6.67 11.03 -4.07
CA GLN A 156 -6.90 12.38 -4.59
C GLN A 156 -7.50 12.35 -6.00
N PRO A 157 -8.42 13.28 -6.31
CA PRO A 157 -9.07 13.38 -7.62
C PRO A 157 -8.10 13.73 -8.74
#